data_27b0f4e3959b207dec7dfc43fa044d9b
#
_entry.id   27b0f4e3959b207dec7dfc43fa044d9b
#
_cell.length_a   1.000
_cell.length_b   1.000
_cell.length_c   1.000
_cell.angle_alpha   90.00
_cell.angle_beta   90.00
_cell.angle_gamma   90.00
#
_symmetry.space_group_name_H-M   'P 1'
#
loop_
_entity.id
_entity.type
_entity.pdbx_description
1 polymer ?
#
loop_
_entity_poly.entity_id
_entity_poly.type
_entity_poly.pdbx_seq_one_letter_code
_entity_poly.pdbx_strand_id
1 'polypeptide(L)'
;MTVKLATTAMALLLTAGAASAEKISFEYWYGLTGDLGKVVAETCTRFNASQDLYEAVCVGQDGYEKAVQNAIAAFRAQKHPTLLQSFDAGTADLMLSGEFYPVTKLMADTGVTIDWADYFPGIANYYSSKSGEFFSMPWNSSTPVYYFNKDHFAKAGLTEAPITWEGLEAAMVALKASGQACALAYAPSSWIDLEQFSMVHNVPVASNNNGYDGLDSELLFNTTLHVKHMENIQRWITEGTALLRTQGTGKTARDSFVEGECSVFFSSIADHNTIHKLTPAFGWDVQIIPTYEGSQRTNSVVGGASLWVLSGKTDDEYKAAAAYLAFLATKPEQQFLLENSGYIPVTKSTYDALLAEGFYAKEPFINRDIAMKSLTWTEPTELTRGIRLGSFIQIRAEWLAEVEAALAGQKTMQEALDTAVARGNDQLKRFAQTYQGKSFP
;
A
#
# COMPACT_ATOMS: atom_id res chain seq x y z
N MET A 1 -62.94 64.75 -30.42
CA MET A 1 -62.51 63.92 -29.35
C MET A 1 -61.80 62.68 -29.98
N THR A 2 -60.50 62.71 -30.03
CA THR A 2 -59.68 61.67 -30.69
C THR A 2 -58.98 60.89 -29.60
N VAL A 3 -59.35 59.59 -29.48
CA VAL A 3 -58.72 58.66 -28.52
C VAL A 3 -57.49 58.01 -29.19
N LYS A 4 -56.31 58.21 -28.62
CA LYS A 4 -55.07 57.52 -29.00
C LYS A 4 -55.00 56.24 -28.23
N LEU A 5 -55.02 55.11 -28.95
CA LEU A 5 -54.62 53.80 -28.40
C LEU A 5 -53.08 53.71 -28.36
N ALA A 6 -52.56 53.52 -27.16
CA ALA A 6 -51.14 53.18 -26.98
C ALA A 6 -50.96 51.62 -26.92
N THR A 7 -50.27 51.10 -27.89
CA THR A 7 -49.90 49.65 -27.97
C THR A 7 -48.58 49.43 -27.19
N THR A 8 -48.66 48.78 -26.03
CA THR A 8 -47.49 48.39 -25.24
C THR A 8 -46.99 47.04 -25.78
N ALA A 9 -45.83 47.01 -26.40
CA ALA A 9 -45.15 45.79 -26.80
C ALA A 9 -44.38 45.22 -25.62
N MET A 10 -44.83 44.07 -25.12
CA MET A 10 -44.18 43.31 -24.07
C MET A 10 -43.10 42.41 -24.69
N ALA A 11 -41.81 42.74 -24.52
CA ALA A 11 -40.69 41.92 -24.95
C ALA A 11 -40.51 40.75 -23.96
N LEU A 12 -40.84 39.54 -24.37
CA LEU A 12 -40.46 38.30 -23.68
C LEU A 12 -38.96 38.09 -23.83
N LEU A 13 -38.19 38.32 -22.80
CA LEU A 13 -36.81 37.83 -22.65
C LEU A 13 -36.85 36.34 -22.39
N LEU A 14 -36.62 35.52 -23.41
CA LEU A 14 -36.31 34.11 -23.29
C LEU A 14 -34.90 34.01 -22.68
N THR A 15 -34.79 33.82 -21.37
CA THR A 15 -33.57 33.31 -20.74
C THR A 15 -33.44 31.85 -21.12
N ALA A 16 -32.63 31.56 -22.13
CA ALA A 16 -32.14 30.19 -22.38
C ALA A 16 -31.26 29.81 -21.19
N GLY A 17 -31.83 29.17 -20.19
CA GLY A 17 -31.08 28.43 -19.20
C GLY A 17 -30.31 27.37 -19.91
N ALA A 18 -28.99 27.48 -19.96
CA ALA A 18 -28.14 26.35 -20.37
C ALA A 18 -28.44 25.21 -19.42
N ALA A 19 -29.18 24.19 -19.87
CA ALA A 19 -29.28 22.94 -19.18
C ALA A 19 -27.86 22.35 -19.18
N SER A 20 -27.19 22.40 -18.04
CA SER A 20 -25.96 21.63 -17.86
C SER A 20 -26.32 20.18 -18.11
N ALA A 21 -25.72 19.55 -19.11
CA ALA A 21 -25.86 18.12 -19.30
C ALA A 21 -25.46 17.41 -18.01
N GLU A 22 -26.25 16.44 -17.59
CA GLU A 22 -25.93 15.64 -16.40
C GLU A 22 -24.60 14.91 -16.65
N LYS A 23 -23.67 15.02 -15.67
CA LYS A 23 -22.36 14.37 -15.79
C LYS A 23 -22.53 12.86 -15.78
N ILE A 24 -21.74 12.15 -16.56
CA ILE A 24 -21.63 10.69 -16.50
C ILE A 24 -20.92 10.33 -15.20
N SER A 25 -21.60 9.66 -14.28
CA SER A 25 -21.05 9.28 -12.99
C SER A 25 -20.56 7.83 -12.97
N PHE A 26 -19.53 7.57 -12.17
CA PHE A 26 -19.07 6.23 -11.83
C PHE A 26 -18.71 6.15 -10.35
N GLU A 27 -18.86 4.98 -9.74
CA GLU A 27 -18.46 4.76 -8.34
C GLU A 27 -17.02 4.26 -8.24
N TYR A 28 -16.29 4.84 -7.29
CA TYR A 28 -14.96 4.41 -6.85
C TYR A 28 -14.98 4.03 -5.38
N TRP A 29 -14.78 2.74 -5.08
CA TRP A 29 -14.70 2.22 -3.71
C TRP A 29 -13.25 2.09 -3.27
N TYR A 30 -12.92 2.64 -2.10
CA TYR A 30 -11.56 2.66 -1.57
C TYR A 30 -11.51 2.23 -0.10
N GLY A 31 -10.37 1.62 0.30
CA GLY A 31 -10.16 1.06 1.64
C GLY A 31 -9.44 1.99 2.61
N LEU A 32 -8.79 3.06 2.15
CA LEU A 32 -8.04 3.97 3.02
C LEU A 32 -8.96 4.70 3.99
N THR A 33 -8.49 4.87 5.24
CA THR A 33 -9.25 5.51 6.33
C THR A 33 -8.51 6.73 6.89
N GLY A 34 -9.12 7.45 7.81
CA GLY A 34 -8.51 8.61 8.47
C GLY A 34 -8.07 9.69 7.49
N ASP A 35 -6.90 10.25 7.69
CA ASP A 35 -6.37 11.31 6.81
C ASP A 35 -6.05 10.81 5.41
N LEU A 36 -5.59 9.57 5.25
CA LEU A 36 -5.37 8.99 3.93
C LEU A 36 -6.68 8.81 3.15
N GLY A 37 -7.77 8.42 3.82
CA GLY A 37 -9.11 8.36 3.22
C GLY A 37 -9.60 9.73 2.74
N LYS A 38 -9.31 10.80 3.48
CA LYS A 38 -9.62 12.18 3.06
C LYS A 38 -8.84 12.58 1.80
N VAL A 39 -7.57 12.16 1.68
CA VAL A 39 -6.76 12.41 0.48
C VAL A 39 -7.38 11.72 -0.74
N VAL A 40 -7.87 10.48 -0.60
CA VAL A 40 -8.59 9.79 -1.70
C VAL A 40 -9.86 10.56 -2.09
N ALA A 41 -10.69 10.93 -1.13
CA ALA A 41 -11.91 11.69 -1.40
C ALA A 41 -11.60 13.03 -2.11
N GLU A 42 -10.51 13.68 -1.73
CA GLU A 42 -10.06 14.93 -2.35
C GLU A 42 -9.64 14.73 -3.81
N THR A 43 -9.05 13.60 -4.20
CA THR A 43 -8.73 13.34 -5.62
C THR A 43 -10.00 13.29 -6.48
N CYS A 44 -11.11 12.78 -5.95
CA CYS A 44 -12.40 12.81 -6.64
C CYS A 44 -12.93 14.26 -6.77
N THR A 45 -12.86 15.03 -5.69
CA THR A 45 -13.24 16.46 -5.71
C THR A 45 -12.46 17.23 -6.77
N ARG A 46 -11.15 17.04 -6.82
CA ARG A 46 -10.24 17.68 -7.78
C ARG A 46 -10.57 17.25 -9.23
N PHE A 47 -10.78 15.97 -9.47
CA PHE A 47 -11.21 15.48 -10.77
C PHE A 47 -12.54 16.08 -11.21
N ASN A 48 -13.54 16.05 -10.34
CA ASN A 48 -14.87 16.59 -10.61
C ASN A 48 -14.86 18.09 -10.89
N ALA A 49 -13.92 18.83 -10.30
CA ALA A 49 -13.71 20.25 -10.54
C ALA A 49 -12.90 20.56 -11.82
N SER A 50 -12.11 19.61 -12.33
CA SER A 50 -11.21 19.83 -13.47
C SER A 50 -11.90 19.75 -14.83
N GLN A 51 -13.13 19.24 -14.89
CA GLN A 51 -13.88 19.01 -16.14
C GLN A 51 -15.40 18.91 -15.87
N ASP A 52 -16.23 19.01 -16.93
CA ASP A 52 -17.70 19.06 -16.85
C ASP A 52 -18.42 17.82 -17.38
N LEU A 53 -17.68 16.79 -17.86
CA LEU A 53 -18.26 15.61 -18.52
C LEU A 53 -18.54 14.45 -17.55
N TYR A 54 -17.68 14.27 -16.53
CA TYR A 54 -17.67 13.09 -15.68
C TYR A 54 -17.77 13.46 -14.20
N GLU A 55 -18.27 12.51 -13.39
CA GLU A 55 -18.32 12.61 -11.96
C GLU A 55 -17.81 11.31 -11.30
N ALA A 56 -16.75 11.42 -10.53
CA ALA A 56 -16.26 10.34 -9.66
C ALA A 56 -16.98 10.41 -8.31
N VAL A 57 -17.70 9.34 -7.95
CA VAL A 57 -18.36 9.16 -6.66
C VAL A 57 -17.49 8.26 -5.78
N CYS A 58 -16.72 8.86 -4.89
CA CYS A 58 -15.79 8.17 -4.01
C CYS A 58 -16.49 7.66 -2.74
N VAL A 59 -16.41 6.35 -2.48
CA VAL A 59 -17.08 5.69 -1.34
C VAL A 59 -16.05 4.92 -0.50
N GLY A 60 -15.80 5.39 0.72
CA GLY A 60 -14.91 4.70 1.68
C GLY A 60 -15.53 3.43 2.22
N GLN A 61 -14.73 2.37 2.37
CA GLN A 61 -15.16 1.02 2.78
C GLN A 61 -14.57 0.58 4.13
N ASP A 62 -13.98 1.50 4.90
CA ASP A 62 -13.42 1.25 6.24
C ASP A 62 -12.35 0.15 6.33
N GLY A 63 -11.50 0.03 5.35
CA GLY A 63 -10.37 -0.89 5.30
C GLY A 63 -10.24 -1.60 3.96
N TYR A 64 -9.03 -2.03 3.61
CA TYR A 64 -8.75 -2.72 2.36
C TYR A 64 -9.49 -4.07 2.26
N GLU A 65 -9.45 -4.87 3.34
CA GLU A 65 -10.12 -6.17 3.40
C GLU A 65 -11.62 -6.01 3.23
N LYS A 66 -12.22 -4.99 3.89
CA LYS A 66 -13.65 -4.69 3.75
C LYS A 66 -13.98 -4.21 2.34
N ALA A 67 -13.13 -3.40 1.72
CA ALA A 67 -13.34 -2.95 0.35
C ALA A 67 -13.44 -4.13 -0.62
N VAL A 68 -12.52 -5.09 -0.52
CA VAL A 68 -12.53 -6.31 -1.34
C VAL A 68 -13.75 -7.18 -1.03
N GLN A 69 -14.06 -7.43 0.25
CA GLN A 69 -15.21 -8.24 0.67
C GLN A 69 -16.56 -7.63 0.21
N ASN A 70 -16.71 -6.32 0.39
CA ASN A 70 -17.90 -5.60 -0.04
C ASN A 70 -18.04 -5.61 -1.56
N ALA A 71 -16.94 -5.45 -2.30
CA ALA A 71 -16.94 -5.51 -3.76
C ALA A 71 -17.37 -6.90 -4.27
N ILE A 72 -16.85 -7.99 -3.67
CA ILE A 72 -17.26 -9.36 -4.01
C ILE A 72 -18.76 -9.56 -3.75
N ALA A 73 -19.27 -9.10 -2.61
CA ALA A 73 -20.71 -9.22 -2.27
C ALA A 73 -21.57 -8.40 -3.24
N ALA A 74 -21.17 -7.17 -3.54
CA ALA A 74 -21.85 -6.28 -4.47
C ALA A 74 -21.80 -6.79 -5.92
N PHE A 75 -20.69 -7.42 -6.33
CA PHE A 75 -20.57 -8.02 -7.66
C PHE A 75 -21.62 -9.12 -7.87
N ARG A 76 -21.79 -10.00 -6.90
CA ARG A 76 -22.85 -11.04 -6.93
C ARG A 76 -24.25 -10.44 -7.04
N ALA A 77 -24.47 -9.25 -6.50
CA ALA A 77 -25.73 -8.51 -6.55
C ALA A 77 -25.82 -7.57 -7.77
N GLN A 78 -24.83 -7.54 -8.64
CA GLN A 78 -24.70 -6.59 -9.78
C GLN A 78 -24.78 -5.11 -9.36
N LYS A 79 -24.23 -4.79 -8.18
CA LYS A 79 -24.19 -3.45 -7.57
C LYS A 79 -22.76 -3.01 -7.19
N HIS A 80 -21.77 -3.63 -7.79
CA HIS A 80 -20.36 -3.34 -7.55
C HIS A 80 -19.95 -1.99 -8.17
N PRO A 81 -18.88 -1.34 -7.66
CA PRO A 81 -18.38 -0.09 -8.23
C PRO A 81 -17.75 -0.32 -9.61
N THR A 82 -17.54 0.75 -10.35
CA THR A 82 -16.75 0.71 -11.57
C THR A 82 -15.26 0.61 -11.26
N LEU A 83 -14.80 1.30 -10.22
CA LEU A 83 -13.41 1.34 -9.80
C LEU A 83 -13.27 0.86 -8.35
N LEU A 84 -12.33 -0.07 -8.12
CA LEU A 84 -12.01 -0.61 -6.81
C LEU A 84 -10.53 -0.38 -6.48
N GLN A 85 -10.24 0.20 -5.32
CA GLN A 85 -8.91 0.15 -4.73
C GLN A 85 -8.71 -1.19 -4.04
N SER A 86 -7.81 -2.01 -4.59
CA SER A 86 -7.41 -3.27 -3.96
C SER A 86 -5.94 -3.23 -3.59
N PHE A 87 -5.65 -3.65 -2.35
CA PHE A 87 -4.27 -3.73 -1.88
C PHE A 87 -3.54 -4.94 -2.48
N ASP A 88 -2.22 -4.94 -2.33
CA ASP A 88 -1.31 -5.91 -2.93
C ASP A 88 -1.74 -7.38 -2.73
N ALA A 89 -2.13 -7.77 -1.52
CA ALA A 89 -2.54 -9.15 -1.20
C ALA A 89 -3.79 -9.64 -1.95
N GLY A 90 -4.63 -8.75 -2.47
CA GLY A 90 -5.81 -9.10 -3.25
C GLY A 90 -5.53 -9.35 -4.75
N THR A 91 -4.31 -9.09 -5.20
CA THR A 91 -3.96 -9.08 -6.64
C THR A 91 -4.20 -10.43 -7.32
N ALA A 92 -3.72 -11.53 -6.73
CA ALA A 92 -3.84 -12.86 -7.32
C ALA A 92 -5.30 -13.33 -7.44
N ASP A 93 -6.12 -13.07 -6.42
CA ASP A 93 -7.54 -13.39 -6.41
C ASP A 93 -8.29 -12.63 -7.51
N LEU A 94 -8.03 -11.33 -7.65
CA LEU A 94 -8.62 -10.51 -8.71
C LEU A 94 -8.18 -10.96 -10.10
N MET A 95 -6.88 -11.24 -10.30
CA MET A 95 -6.35 -11.72 -11.60
C MET A 95 -7.06 -12.97 -12.09
N LEU A 96 -7.31 -13.95 -11.22
CA LEU A 96 -7.94 -15.21 -11.61
C LEU A 96 -9.47 -15.15 -11.62
N SER A 97 -10.09 -14.18 -10.96
CA SER A 97 -11.54 -13.99 -11.01
C SER A 97 -12.04 -13.77 -12.46
N GLY A 98 -11.26 -13.03 -13.26
CA GLY A 98 -11.66 -12.58 -14.59
C GLY A 98 -12.70 -11.47 -14.58
N GLU A 99 -13.06 -10.96 -13.39
CA GLU A 99 -14.13 -9.98 -13.21
C GLU A 99 -13.61 -8.54 -13.21
N PHE A 100 -12.64 -8.27 -14.06
CA PHE A 100 -12.02 -6.95 -14.21
C PHE A 100 -11.72 -6.66 -15.68
N TYR A 101 -11.56 -5.39 -16.00
CA TYR A 101 -11.14 -4.90 -17.30
C TYR A 101 -9.65 -4.52 -17.18
N PRO A 102 -8.70 -5.21 -17.86
CA PRO A 102 -7.29 -4.83 -17.80
C PRO A 102 -7.10 -3.36 -18.17
N VAL A 103 -6.39 -2.63 -17.32
CA VAL A 103 -6.32 -1.17 -17.46
C VAL A 103 -5.60 -0.73 -18.73
N THR A 104 -4.60 -1.49 -19.21
CA THR A 104 -3.95 -1.23 -20.51
C THR A 104 -4.94 -1.34 -21.65
N LYS A 105 -5.81 -2.37 -21.61
CA LYS A 105 -6.85 -2.56 -22.62
C LYS A 105 -7.92 -1.47 -22.55
N LEU A 106 -8.38 -1.12 -21.34
CA LEU A 106 -9.33 -0.03 -21.13
C LEU A 106 -8.83 1.27 -21.76
N MET A 107 -7.56 1.64 -21.48
CA MET A 107 -6.97 2.86 -22.01
C MET A 107 -6.89 2.84 -23.54
N ALA A 108 -6.50 1.71 -24.11
CA ALA A 108 -6.48 1.55 -25.58
C ALA A 108 -7.88 1.67 -26.20
N ASP A 109 -8.89 1.00 -25.64
CA ASP A 109 -10.26 0.99 -26.15
C ASP A 109 -10.95 2.37 -26.01
N THR A 110 -10.57 3.16 -25.01
CA THR A 110 -11.11 4.52 -24.79
C THR A 110 -10.29 5.62 -25.45
N GLY A 111 -9.16 5.28 -26.10
CA GLY A 111 -8.27 6.23 -26.76
C GLY A 111 -7.43 7.09 -25.81
N VAL A 112 -7.32 6.67 -24.55
CA VAL A 112 -6.49 7.33 -23.54
C VAL A 112 -5.07 6.77 -23.59
N THR A 113 -4.06 7.65 -23.54
CA THR A 113 -2.65 7.25 -23.58
C THR A 113 -2.03 7.41 -22.20
N ILE A 114 -1.39 6.33 -21.71
CA ILE A 114 -0.53 6.31 -20.51
C ILE A 114 0.80 5.68 -20.94
N ASP A 115 1.91 6.26 -20.50
CA ASP A 115 3.23 5.66 -20.66
C ASP A 115 3.48 4.62 -19.56
N TRP A 116 3.12 3.36 -19.85
CA TRP A 116 3.31 2.24 -18.93
C TRP A 116 4.78 1.90 -18.68
N ALA A 117 5.69 2.25 -19.59
CA ALA A 117 7.12 2.02 -19.43
C ALA A 117 7.77 2.99 -18.42
N ASP A 118 7.08 4.07 -18.09
CA ASP A 118 7.52 5.04 -17.08
C ASP A 118 7.36 4.52 -15.64
N TYR A 119 6.51 3.50 -15.42
CA TYR A 119 6.35 2.91 -14.08
C TYR A 119 7.62 2.18 -13.63
N PHE A 120 7.93 2.26 -12.32
CA PHE A 120 9.06 1.52 -11.76
C PHE A 120 8.83 0.01 -11.86
N PRO A 121 9.84 -0.80 -12.29
CA PRO A 121 9.69 -2.26 -12.43
C PRO A 121 9.24 -2.94 -11.12
N GLY A 122 9.78 -2.53 -9.97
CA GLY A 122 9.40 -3.05 -8.65
C GLY A 122 7.94 -2.79 -8.27
N ILE A 123 7.26 -1.85 -8.95
CA ILE A 123 5.82 -1.57 -8.80
C ILE A 123 5.04 -2.28 -9.91
N ALA A 124 5.47 -2.13 -11.15
CA ALA A 124 4.81 -2.67 -12.33
C ALA A 124 4.64 -4.20 -12.27
N ASN A 125 5.70 -4.92 -11.88
CA ASN A 125 5.73 -6.39 -11.84
C ASN A 125 4.67 -6.99 -10.91
N TYR A 126 4.26 -6.25 -9.88
CA TYR A 126 3.23 -6.73 -8.95
C TYR A 126 1.84 -6.77 -9.59
N TYR A 127 1.54 -5.79 -10.47
CA TYR A 127 0.20 -5.54 -11.02
C TYR A 127 0.07 -5.84 -12.51
N SER A 128 1.10 -6.43 -13.13
CA SER A 128 1.10 -6.79 -14.55
C SER A 128 1.27 -8.29 -14.79
N SER A 129 0.94 -8.72 -16.00
CA SER A 129 1.24 -10.04 -16.52
C SER A 129 2.74 -10.22 -16.77
N LYS A 130 3.15 -11.46 -17.09
CA LYS A 130 4.52 -11.77 -17.57
C LYS A 130 4.85 -11.05 -18.90
N SER A 131 3.84 -10.70 -19.69
CA SER A 131 3.99 -9.94 -20.95
C SER A 131 4.01 -8.42 -20.77
N GLY A 132 3.84 -7.91 -19.54
CA GLY A 132 3.82 -6.48 -19.23
C GLY A 132 2.45 -5.80 -19.40
N GLU A 133 1.37 -6.58 -19.60
CA GLU A 133 0.01 -6.02 -19.58
C GLU A 133 -0.40 -5.68 -18.15
N PHE A 134 -0.74 -4.42 -17.88
CA PHE A 134 -1.25 -4.02 -16.57
C PHE A 134 -2.73 -4.38 -16.41
N PHE A 135 -3.04 -5.10 -15.35
CA PHE A 135 -4.41 -5.44 -14.97
C PHE A 135 -5.07 -4.33 -14.17
N SER A 136 -4.30 -3.65 -13.35
CA SER A 136 -4.72 -2.51 -12.55
C SER A 136 -3.68 -1.40 -12.62
N MET A 137 -4.08 -0.17 -12.34
CA MET A 137 -3.17 0.96 -12.31
C MET A 137 -2.53 1.09 -10.92
N PRO A 138 -1.19 0.95 -10.79
CA PRO A 138 -0.51 1.27 -9.54
C PRO A 138 -0.79 2.70 -9.11
N TRP A 139 -1.08 2.93 -7.82
CA TRP A 139 -1.43 4.26 -7.37
C TRP A 139 -0.77 4.64 -6.05
N ASN A 140 -1.32 4.27 -4.91
CA ASN A 140 -0.76 4.62 -3.61
C ASN A 140 0.24 3.56 -3.16
N SER A 141 1.49 3.78 -3.47
CA SER A 141 2.59 2.84 -3.24
C SER A 141 3.50 3.29 -2.10
N SER A 142 4.03 2.33 -1.36
CA SER A 142 4.94 2.56 -0.23
C SER A 142 5.93 1.41 -0.07
N THR A 143 7.01 1.65 0.69
CA THR A 143 7.87 0.61 1.25
C THR A 143 7.95 0.76 2.75
N PRO A 144 8.31 -0.29 3.50
CA PRO A 144 8.50 -0.17 4.93
C PRO A 144 9.80 0.53 5.26
N VAL A 145 9.76 1.24 6.36
CA VAL A 145 10.90 1.91 7.00
C VAL A 145 10.83 1.68 8.51
N TYR A 146 11.89 1.95 9.22
CA TYR A 146 11.76 2.19 10.64
C TYR A 146 11.97 3.67 10.95
N TYR A 147 11.18 4.17 11.90
CA TYR A 147 11.25 5.50 12.44
C TYR A 147 12.08 5.47 13.71
N PHE A 148 12.94 6.46 13.93
CA PHE A 148 13.77 6.52 15.12
C PHE A 148 13.84 7.91 15.72
N ASN A 149 13.91 7.96 17.05
CA ASN A 149 14.06 9.18 17.83
C ASN A 149 15.53 9.58 17.89
N LYS A 150 15.90 10.67 17.22
CA LYS A 150 17.29 11.17 17.14
C LYS A 150 17.84 11.60 18.47
N ASP A 151 17.01 12.16 19.37
CA ASP A 151 17.44 12.62 20.68
C ASP A 151 17.76 11.44 21.60
N HIS A 152 16.97 10.35 21.52
CA HIS A 152 17.26 9.11 22.25
C HIS A 152 18.54 8.45 21.73
N PHE A 153 18.72 8.41 20.40
CA PHE A 153 19.94 7.87 19.77
C PHE A 153 21.17 8.67 20.20
N ALA A 154 21.12 9.99 20.13
CA ALA A 154 22.23 10.85 20.55
C ALA A 154 22.56 10.65 22.06
N LYS A 155 21.54 10.55 22.94
CA LYS A 155 21.73 10.27 24.37
C LYS A 155 22.36 8.90 24.61
N ALA A 156 22.09 7.91 23.77
CA ALA A 156 22.68 6.58 23.82
C ALA A 156 24.08 6.50 23.17
N GLY A 157 24.61 7.63 22.64
CA GLY A 157 25.88 7.67 21.94
C GLY A 157 25.87 7.09 20.53
N LEU A 158 24.68 6.94 19.93
CA LEU A 158 24.48 6.43 18.58
C LEU A 158 24.48 7.59 17.59
N THR A 159 25.41 7.55 16.62
CA THR A 159 25.59 8.60 15.62
C THR A 159 24.81 8.31 14.32
N GLU A 160 24.49 7.05 14.08
CA GLU A 160 23.84 6.58 12.87
C GLU A 160 22.74 5.57 13.19
N ALA A 161 21.72 5.53 12.35
CA ALA A 161 20.65 4.54 12.43
C ALA A 161 21.11 3.25 11.70
N PRO A 162 21.17 2.08 12.38
CA PRO A 162 21.71 0.84 11.81
C PRO A 162 20.91 0.31 10.60
N ILE A 163 21.59 -0.31 9.65
CA ILE A 163 20.99 -0.98 8.49
C ILE A 163 21.10 -2.50 8.56
N THR A 164 21.64 -3.04 9.67
CA THR A 164 21.66 -4.48 9.95
C THR A 164 20.86 -4.80 11.20
N TRP A 165 20.31 -6.01 11.29
CA TRP A 165 19.54 -6.45 12.45
C TRP A 165 20.41 -6.56 13.69
N GLU A 166 21.65 -7.03 13.54
CA GLU A 166 22.64 -7.08 14.61
C GLU A 166 23.00 -5.66 15.12
N GLY A 167 23.17 -4.72 14.20
CA GLY A 167 23.42 -3.32 14.55
C GLY A 167 22.21 -2.68 15.26
N LEU A 168 20.99 -2.98 14.81
CA LEU A 168 19.78 -2.48 15.47
C LEU A 168 19.60 -3.09 16.87
N GLU A 169 19.90 -4.39 17.02
CA GLU A 169 19.88 -5.04 18.35
C GLU A 169 20.89 -4.37 19.30
N ALA A 170 22.12 -4.13 18.84
CA ALA A 170 23.13 -3.40 19.63
C ALA A 170 22.65 -1.98 19.98
N ALA A 171 22.01 -1.28 19.04
CA ALA A 171 21.43 0.05 19.31
C ALA A 171 20.29 -0.03 20.35
N MET A 172 19.42 -1.03 20.29
CA MET A 172 18.35 -1.23 21.27
C MET A 172 18.93 -1.48 22.68
N VAL A 173 20.01 -2.26 22.80
CA VAL A 173 20.71 -2.46 24.08
C VAL A 173 21.28 -1.14 24.60
N ALA A 174 21.94 -0.35 23.76
CA ALA A 174 22.47 0.97 24.13
C ALA A 174 21.37 1.96 24.56
N LEU A 175 20.24 1.97 23.86
CA LEU A 175 19.07 2.78 24.21
C LEU A 175 18.53 2.40 25.60
N LYS A 176 18.39 1.12 25.90
CA LYS A 176 17.99 0.64 27.23
C LYS A 176 19.01 1.07 28.29
N ALA A 177 20.31 0.91 28.04
CA ALA A 177 21.37 1.31 28.95
C ALA A 177 21.40 2.84 29.18
N SER A 178 21.00 3.66 28.22
CA SER A 178 20.88 5.12 28.37
C SER A 178 19.64 5.56 29.19
N GLY A 179 18.83 4.60 29.66
CA GLY A 179 17.66 4.84 30.50
C GLY A 179 16.34 5.00 29.69
N GLN A 180 16.29 4.61 28.41
CA GLN A 180 15.03 4.58 27.69
C GLN A 180 14.15 3.42 28.18
N ALA A 181 12.89 3.70 28.47
CA ALA A 181 11.93 2.70 28.95
C ALA A 181 11.66 1.61 27.91
N CYS A 182 11.62 2.01 26.62
CA CYS A 182 11.34 1.16 25.49
C CYS A 182 12.29 1.50 24.35
N ALA A 183 13.05 0.51 23.84
CA ALA A 183 13.89 0.71 22.68
C ALA A 183 13.08 0.56 21.37
N LEU A 184 12.23 -0.47 21.29
CA LEU A 184 11.40 -0.77 20.11
C LEU A 184 9.93 -0.95 20.50
N ALA A 185 9.02 -0.16 19.90
CA ALA A 185 7.60 -0.47 19.88
C ALA A 185 7.33 -1.41 18.72
N TYR A 186 6.98 -2.66 19.01
CA TYR A 186 6.75 -3.68 18.00
C TYR A 186 5.26 -4.00 17.83
N ALA A 187 4.80 -3.98 16.60
CA ALA A 187 3.49 -4.45 16.20
C ALA A 187 3.68 -5.46 15.06
N PRO A 188 3.25 -6.73 15.20
CA PRO A 188 3.45 -7.74 14.16
C PRO A 188 2.70 -7.35 12.88
N SER A 189 3.36 -7.50 11.76
CA SER A 189 2.84 -7.15 10.44
C SER A 189 3.32 -8.15 9.41
N SER A 190 2.41 -8.95 8.85
CA SER A 190 2.76 -9.90 7.77
C SER A 190 3.44 -9.19 6.59
N TRP A 191 3.01 -7.97 6.28
CA TRP A 191 3.63 -7.21 5.20
C TRP A 191 5.10 -6.83 5.49
N ILE A 192 5.42 -6.36 6.72
CA ILE A 192 6.79 -5.96 7.08
C ILE A 192 7.63 -7.18 7.41
N ASP A 193 7.15 -8.03 8.31
CA ASP A 193 7.94 -9.08 8.95
C ASP A 193 8.07 -10.35 8.08
N LEU A 194 7.08 -10.66 7.24
CA LEU A 194 7.15 -11.80 6.34
C LEU A 194 7.56 -11.37 4.92
N GLU A 195 6.79 -10.49 4.29
CA GLU A 195 6.95 -10.21 2.87
C GLU A 195 8.18 -9.34 2.60
N GLN A 196 8.23 -8.15 3.19
CA GLN A 196 9.34 -7.23 2.98
C GLN A 196 10.66 -7.77 3.52
N PHE A 197 10.61 -8.43 4.70
CA PHE A 197 11.75 -9.15 5.22
C PHE A 197 12.30 -10.16 4.22
N SER A 198 11.43 -10.99 3.65
CA SER A 198 11.81 -11.99 2.66
C SER A 198 12.40 -11.37 1.39
N MET A 199 11.79 -10.27 0.91
CA MET A 199 12.26 -9.56 -0.28
C MET A 199 13.68 -9.01 -0.09
N VAL A 200 13.92 -8.22 0.97
CA VAL A 200 15.24 -7.59 1.17
C VAL A 200 16.35 -8.58 1.48
N HIS A 201 16.02 -9.82 1.87
CA HIS A 201 16.98 -10.92 2.09
C HIS A 201 17.03 -11.92 0.93
N ASN A 202 16.24 -11.71 -0.13
CA ASN A 202 16.11 -12.63 -1.28
C ASN A 202 15.81 -14.07 -0.86
N VAL A 203 14.91 -14.27 0.10
CA VAL A 203 14.46 -15.59 0.56
C VAL A 203 13.00 -15.83 0.16
N PRO A 204 12.62 -17.09 -0.19
CA PRO A 204 11.27 -17.36 -0.64
C PRO A 204 10.25 -17.30 0.52
N VAL A 205 9.07 -16.77 0.23
CA VAL A 205 7.85 -16.95 1.05
C VAL A 205 7.15 -18.26 0.68
N ALA A 206 7.16 -18.60 -0.61
CA ALA A 206 6.55 -19.81 -1.16
C ALA A 206 7.36 -20.36 -2.32
N SER A 207 7.09 -21.62 -2.68
CA SER A 207 7.60 -22.27 -3.88
C SER A 207 7.10 -21.59 -5.17
N ASN A 208 7.51 -22.08 -6.33
CA ASN A 208 7.12 -21.54 -7.64
C ASN A 208 7.38 -20.03 -7.75
N ASN A 209 8.57 -19.56 -7.28
CA ASN A 209 8.96 -18.15 -7.29
C ASN A 209 7.89 -17.26 -6.65
N ASN A 210 7.53 -17.58 -5.40
CA ASN A 210 6.45 -16.90 -4.65
C ASN A 210 5.08 -16.94 -5.37
N GLY A 211 4.77 -18.07 -6.04
CA GLY A 211 3.50 -18.30 -6.70
C GLY A 211 3.41 -17.82 -8.16
N TYR A 212 4.43 -17.16 -8.69
CA TYR A 212 4.39 -16.66 -10.07
C TYR A 212 4.36 -17.75 -11.13
N ASP A 213 4.87 -18.94 -10.83
CA ASP A 213 5.04 -20.00 -11.82
C ASP A 213 4.00 -21.12 -11.71
N GLY A 214 3.06 -21.04 -10.74
CA GLY A 214 1.98 -22.02 -10.65
C GLY A 214 1.06 -21.83 -9.46
N LEU A 215 -0.12 -22.46 -9.53
CA LEU A 215 -1.12 -22.41 -8.45
C LEU A 215 -0.88 -23.48 -7.38
N ASP A 216 -0.02 -24.45 -7.64
CA ASP A 216 0.37 -25.56 -6.77
C ASP A 216 1.53 -25.19 -5.82
N SER A 217 1.60 -23.93 -5.44
CA SER A 217 2.63 -23.40 -4.56
C SER A 217 2.44 -23.86 -3.13
N GLU A 218 3.56 -24.00 -2.41
CA GLU A 218 3.61 -24.31 -0.98
C GLU A 218 4.36 -23.20 -0.23
N LEU A 219 3.88 -22.83 0.94
CA LEU A 219 4.53 -21.86 1.82
C LEU A 219 5.82 -22.43 2.41
N LEU A 220 6.86 -21.62 2.52
CA LEU A 220 8.20 -22.03 2.93
C LEU A 220 8.75 -21.26 4.14
N PHE A 221 8.06 -20.25 4.61
CA PHE A 221 8.59 -19.31 5.60
C PHE A 221 8.88 -19.92 6.99
N ASN A 222 8.38 -21.12 7.29
CA ASN A 222 8.73 -21.88 8.51
C ASN A 222 10.08 -22.63 8.43
N THR A 223 10.76 -22.56 7.28
CA THR A 223 12.06 -23.24 7.06
C THR A 223 13.15 -22.30 6.54
N THR A 224 12.85 -21.00 6.41
CA THR A 224 13.77 -19.99 5.88
C THR A 224 14.35 -19.12 7.00
N LEU A 225 15.13 -18.10 6.61
CA LEU A 225 15.67 -17.09 7.53
C LEU A 225 14.59 -16.39 8.36
N HIS A 226 13.34 -16.43 7.91
CA HIS A 226 12.19 -15.87 8.61
C HIS A 226 12.00 -16.43 10.02
N VAL A 227 12.26 -17.74 10.23
CA VAL A 227 12.19 -18.37 11.55
C VAL A 227 13.12 -17.65 12.54
N LYS A 228 14.42 -17.54 12.19
CA LYS A 228 15.41 -16.82 13.01
C LYS A 228 14.97 -15.40 13.32
N HIS A 229 14.38 -14.70 12.34
CA HIS A 229 13.93 -13.34 12.51
C HIS A 229 12.81 -13.24 13.55
N MET A 230 11.79 -14.05 13.43
CA MET A 230 10.64 -14.04 14.32
C MET A 230 10.99 -14.55 15.74
N GLU A 231 11.92 -15.51 15.86
CA GLU A 231 12.47 -15.93 17.17
C GLU A 231 13.25 -14.79 17.84
N ASN A 232 14.04 -13.99 17.11
CA ASN A 232 14.71 -12.83 17.64
C ASN A 232 13.71 -11.79 18.16
N ILE A 233 12.64 -11.52 17.41
CA ILE A 233 11.57 -10.60 17.85
C ILE A 233 10.91 -11.12 19.13
N GLN A 234 10.57 -12.41 19.21
CA GLN A 234 10.01 -13.03 20.40
C GLN A 234 10.97 -12.88 21.60
N ARG A 235 12.28 -13.10 21.39
CA ARG A 235 13.31 -12.91 22.40
C ARG A 235 13.38 -11.45 22.88
N TRP A 236 13.42 -10.46 21.96
CA TRP A 236 13.47 -9.04 22.34
C TRP A 236 12.27 -8.60 23.17
N ILE A 237 11.07 -9.15 22.88
CA ILE A 237 9.86 -8.89 23.67
C ILE A 237 9.99 -9.55 25.07
N THR A 238 10.45 -10.80 25.12
CA THR A 238 10.62 -11.55 26.38
C THR A 238 11.65 -10.89 27.30
N GLU A 239 12.74 -10.38 26.73
CA GLU A 239 13.81 -9.66 27.45
C GLU A 239 13.42 -8.20 27.83
N GLY A 240 12.27 -7.70 27.35
CA GLY A 240 11.81 -6.33 27.60
C GLY A 240 12.60 -5.27 26.81
N THR A 241 13.35 -5.66 25.78
CA THR A 241 14.03 -4.74 24.86
C THR A 241 13.04 -4.14 23.86
N ALA A 242 12.07 -4.92 23.40
CA ALA A 242 10.91 -4.47 22.63
C ALA A 242 9.63 -4.55 23.46
N LEU A 243 8.70 -3.65 23.21
CA LEU A 243 7.34 -3.69 23.78
C LEU A 243 6.33 -4.06 22.68
N LEU A 244 5.58 -5.13 22.91
CA LEU A 244 4.51 -5.54 22.05
C LEU A 244 3.37 -4.51 22.08
N ARG A 245 2.91 -4.09 20.89
CA ARG A 245 1.83 -3.13 20.67
C ARG A 245 0.81 -3.69 19.69
N THR A 246 -0.14 -4.45 20.21
CA THR A 246 -1.31 -4.93 19.46
C THR A 246 -2.55 -4.13 19.86
N GLN A 247 -3.68 -4.35 19.19
CA GLN A 247 -4.96 -3.72 19.58
C GLN A 247 -5.33 -4.00 21.03
N GLY A 248 -4.96 -5.16 21.56
CA GLY A 248 -5.21 -5.55 22.95
C GLY A 248 -4.38 -4.80 24.01
N THR A 249 -3.32 -4.08 23.60
CA THR A 249 -2.46 -3.34 24.53
C THR A 249 -2.94 -1.90 24.81
N GLY A 250 -3.99 -1.46 24.13
CA GLY A 250 -4.60 -0.13 24.31
C GLY A 250 -3.78 1.04 23.75
N LYS A 251 -2.62 0.78 23.12
CA LYS A 251 -1.73 1.79 22.54
C LYS A 251 -1.04 1.23 21.30
N THR A 252 -0.98 2.00 20.24
CA THR A 252 -0.30 1.59 19.00
C THR A 252 1.23 1.79 19.11
N ALA A 253 1.99 1.12 18.23
CA ALA A 253 3.43 1.33 18.13
C ALA A 253 3.76 2.77 17.73
N ARG A 254 2.98 3.36 16.81
CA ARG A 254 3.10 4.76 16.41
C ARG A 254 2.87 5.72 17.59
N ASP A 255 1.81 5.51 18.38
CA ASP A 255 1.53 6.37 19.53
C ASP A 255 2.66 6.29 20.56
N SER A 256 3.17 5.08 20.85
CA SER A 256 4.32 4.87 21.75
C SER A 256 5.57 5.60 21.26
N PHE A 257 5.78 5.68 19.94
CA PHE A 257 6.88 6.44 19.37
C PHE A 257 6.64 7.96 19.46
N VAL A 258 5.49 8.44 18.98
CA VAL A 258 5.17 9.88 18.92
C VAL A 258 5.18 10.53 20.30
N GLU A 259 4.75 9.81 21.33
CA GLU A 259 4.81 10.27 22.73
C GLU A 259 6.21 10.16 23.36
N GLY A 260 7.20 9.65 22.63
CA GLY A 260 8.58 9.49 23.12
C GLY A 260 8.76 8.36 24.15
N GLU A 261 7.78 7.44 24.28
CA GLU A 261 7.91 6.26 25.13
C GLU A 261 8.91 5.27 24.55
N CYS A 262 8.84 5.02 23.25
CA CYS A 262 9.73 4.12 22.53
C CYS A 262 10.62 4.88 21.53
N SER A 263 11.84 4.38 21.34
CA SER A 263 12.85 5.04 20.51
C SER A 263 12.74 4.68 19.04
N VAL A 264 12.21 3.51 18.72
CA VAL A 264 12.10 2.95 17.36
C VAL A 264 10.73 2.33 17.17
N PHE A 265 10.20 2.39 15.96
CA PHE A 265 9.10 1.53 15.50
C PHE A 265 9.15 1.32 13.98
N PHE A 266 8.62 0.20 13.50
CA PHE A 266 8.51 -0.12 12.09
C PHE A 266 7.13 0.24 11.57
N SER A 267 7.09 0.86 10.38
CA SER A 267 5.83 1.14 9.68
C SER A 267 6.08 1.41 8.18
N SER A 268 5.00 1.67 7.47
CA SER A 268 5.06 2.18 6.10
C SER A 268 5.62 3.60 6.07
N ILE A 269 6.34 3.96 5.00
CA ILE A 269 6.69 5.36 4.74
C ILE A 269 5.43 6.25 4.60
N ALA A 270 4.26 5.65 4.29
CA ALA A 270 2.99 6.36 4.24
C ALA A 270 2.59 7.03 5.56
N ASP A 271 3.11 6.55 6.69
CA ASP A 271 2.90 7.15 8.02
C ASP A 271 3.69 8.46 8.23
N HIS A 272 4.68 8.75 7.41
CA HIS A 272 5.58 9.89 7.59
C HIS A 272 4.84 11.21 7.79
N ASN A 273 3.88 11.50 6.93
CA ASN A 273 3.10 12.74 7.00
C ASN A 273 2.18 12.78 8.24
N THR A 274 1.66 11.63 8.65
CA THR A 274 0.87 11.50 9.89
C THR A 274 1.73 11.79 11.11
N ILE A 275 2.93 11.22 11.19
CA ILE A 275 3.87 11.47 12.30
C ILE A 275 4.29 12.93 12.33
N HIS A 276 4.59 13.53 11.18
CA HIS A 276 4.92 14.95 11.11
C HIS A 276 3.78 15.84 11.65
N LYS A 277 2.53 15.54 11.31
CA LYS A 277 1.36 16.27 11.82
C LYS A 277 1.11 16.08 13.31
N LEU A 278 1.49 14.93 13.86
CA LEU A 278 1.40 14.66 15.30
C LEU A 278 2.46 15.40 16.13
N THR A 279 3.42 16.06 15.47
CA THR A 279 4.42 16.95 16.05
C THR A 279 5.12 16.36 17.29
N PRO A 280 5.90 15.25 17.16
CA PRO A 280 6.69 14.74 18.28
C PRO A 280 7.57 15.82 18.89
N ALA A 281 7.70 15.84 20.22
CA ALA A 281 8.49 16.84 20.94
C ALA A 281 10.01 16.61 20.84
N PHE A 282 10.48 15.81 19.87
CA PHE A 282 11.87 15.42 19.65
C PHE A 282 12.20 15.36 18.16
N GLY A 283 13.49 15.39 17.84
CA GLY A 283 13.95 15.15 16.47
C GLY A 283 13.80 13.67 16.10
N TRP A 284 13.29 13.41 14.92
CA TRP A 284 13.14 12.04 14.40
C TRP A 284 13.56 11.94 12.95
N ASP A 285 13.74 10.72 12.47
CA ASP A 285 14.04 10.43 11.09
C ASP A 285 13.61 9.00 10.73
N VAL A 286 13.85 8.61 9.48
CA VAL A 286 13.52 7.28 8.95
C VAL A 286 14.77 6.58 8.42
N GLN A 287 14.75 5.23 8.47
CA GLN A 287 15.78 4.38 7.88
C GLN A 287 15.12 3.18 7.21
N ILE A 288 15.79 2.58 6.22
CA ILE A 288 15.34 1.33 5.57
C ILE A 288 15.27 0.20 6.61
N ILE A 289 14.39 -0.77 6.37
CA ILE A 289 14.38 -1.98 7.22
C ILE A 289 15.73 -2.68 7.13
N PRO A 290 16.27 -3.20 8.26
CA PRO A 290 17.59 -3.82 8.27
C PRO A 290 17.64 -5.16 7.53
N THR A 291 18.86 -5.60 7.19
CA THR A 291 19.16 -6.97 6.78
C THR A 291 20.14 -7.62 7.75
N TYR A 292 20.16 -8.95 7.82
CA TYR A 292 21.16 -9.67 8.63
C TYR A 292 22.56 -9.52 8.04
N GLU A 293 23.57 -9.43 8.90
CA GLU A 293 24.98 -9.42 8.49
C GLU A 293 25.31 -10.64 7.66
N GLY A 294 26.08 -10.47 6.58
CA GLY A 294 26.37 -11.52 5.61
C GLY A 294 25.29 -11.79 4.57
N SER A 295 24.09 -11.23 4.71
CA SER A 295 23.07 -11.27 3.66
C SER A 295 23.34 -10.18 2.61
N GLN A 296 23.24 -10.56 1.34
CA GLN A 296 23.23 -9.56 0.27
C GLN A 296 21.83 -8.92 0.22
N ARG A 297 21.76 -7.62 0.52
CA ARG A 297 20.51 -6.87 0.43
C ARG A 297 20.01 -6.79 -1.01
N THR A 298 18.72 -7.06 -1.19
CA THR A 298 17.97 -6.86 -2.44
C THR A 298 16.90 -5.76 -2.27
N ASN A 299 16.12 -5.52 -3.32
CA ASN A 299 15.05 -4.52 -3.32
C ASN A 299 13.91 -4.89 -2.37
N SER A 300 13.26 -3.88 -1.80
CA SER A 300 11.91 -4.02 -1.24
C SER A 300 10.91 -4.28 -2.37
N VAL A 301 9.76 -4.85 -2.02
CA VAL A 301 8.59 -4.87 -2.89
C VAL A 301 7.62 -3.76 -2.51
N VAL A 302 6.78 -3.37 -3.44
CA VAL A 302 5.75 -2.38 -3.17
C VAL A 302 4.70 -2.92 -2.20
N GLY A 303 4.25 -2.06 -1.29
CA GLY A 303 2.98 -2.21 -0.58
C GLY A 303 2.03 -1.09 -0.94
N GLY A 304 0.80 -1.20 -0.50
CA GLY A 304 -0.25 -0.23 -0.79
C GLY A 304 -1.29 -0.81 -1.74
N ALA A 305 -1.74 -0.06 -2.73
CA ALA A 305 -2.85 -0.49 -3.58
C ALA A 305 -2.74 -0.04 -5.03
N SER A 306 -3.44 -0.76 -5.88
CA SER A 306 -3.72 -0.40 -7.26
C SER A 306 -5.22 -0.23 -7.51
N LEU A 307 -5.57 0.39 -8.61
CA LEU A 307 -6.93 0.70 -9.01
C LEU A 307 -7.40 -0.30 -10.07
N TRP A 308 -8.41 -1.08 -9.73
CA TRP A 308 -8.99 -2.13 -10.56
C TRP A 308 -10.30 -1.64 -11.18
N VAL A 309 -10.41 -1.72 -12.49
CA VAL A 309 -11.66 -1.46 -13.20
C VAL A 309 -12.45 -2.77 -13.26
N LEU A 310 -13.64 -2.81 -12.66
CA LEU A 310 -14.44 -4.03 -12.60
C LEU A 310 -15.26 -4.21 -13.88
N SER A 311 -15.50 -5.47 -14.26
CA SER A 311 -16.27 -5.82 -15.47
C SER A 311 -17.77 -5.56 -15.28
N GLY A 312 -18.54 -5.59 -16.40
CA GLY A 312 -20.01 -5.49 -16.34
C GLY A 312 -20.56 -4.07 -16.21
N LYS A 313 -19.78 -3.06 -16.61
CA LYS A 313 -20.17 -1.63 -16.61
C LYS A 313 -20.49 -1.13 -18.02
N THR A 314 -21.12 0.03 -18.10
CA THR A 314 -21.42 0.67 -19.36
C THR A 314 -20.17 1.30 -20.00
N ASP A 315 -20.19 1.48 -21.33
CA ASP A 315 -19.10 2.15 -22.05
C ASP A 315 -18.83 3.56 -21.52
N ASP A 316 -19.86 4.26 -21.09
CA ASP A 316 -19.74 5.62 -20.57
C ASP A 316 -19.11 5.64 -19.16
N GLU A 317 -19.45 4.69 -18.29
CA GLU A 317 -18.75 4.51 -17.01
C GLU A 317 -17.27 4.14 -17.24
N TYR A 318 -16.95 3.32 -18.23
CA TYR A 318 -15.57 2.98 -18.59
C TYR A 318 -14.78 4.18 -19.09
N LYS A 319 -15.38 5.03 -19.94
CA LYS A 319 -14.74 6.29 -20.39
C LYS A 319 -14.49 7.25 -19.22
N ALA A 320 -15.45 7.37 -18.30
CA ALA A 320 -15.31 8.19 -17.10
C ALA A 320 -14.21 7.67 -16.18
N ALA A 321 -14.15 6.36 -15.95
CA ALA A 321 -13.09 5.72 -15.15
C ALA A 321 -11.71 5.90 -15.82
N ALA A 322 -11.61 5.71 -17.15
CA ALA A 322 -10.36 5.93 -17.88
C ALA A 322 -9.86 7.38 -17.78
N ALA A 323 -10.76 8.36 -17.88
CA ALA A 323 -10.43 9.77 -17.71
C ALA A 323 -9.93 10.07 -16.29
N TYR A 324 -10.54 9.47 -15.26
CA TYR A 324 -10.09 9.62 -13.87
C TYR A 324 -8.72 8.98 -13.62
N LEU A 325 -8.49 7.78 -14.14
CA LEU A 325 -7.19 7.12 -14.05
C LEU A 325 -6.09 7.93 -14.75
N ALA A 326 -6.38 8.48 -15.93
CA ALA A 326 -5.46 9.37 -16.64
C ALA A 326 -5.16 10.66 -15.85
N PHE A 327 -6.17 11.23 -15.21
CA PHE A 327 -5.99 12.38 -14.31
C PHE A 327 -5.06 12.06 -13.16
N LEU A 328 -5.26 10.92 -12.47
CA LEU A 328 -4.40 10.47 -11.36
C LEU A 328 -2.96 10.17 -11.80
N ALA A 329 -2.75 9.75 -13.06
CA ALA A 329 -1.42 9.45 -13.61
C ALA A 329 -0.59 10.72 -13.87
N THR A 330 -1.20 11.90 -13.88
CA THR A 330 -0.47 13.15 -14.13
C THR A 330 0.47 13.51 -12.99
N LYS A 331 1.61 14.16 -13.31
CA LYS A 331 2.56 14.63 -12.28
C LYS A 331 1.89 15.48 -11.18
N PRO A 332 1.01 16.47 -11.47
CA PRO A 332 0.37 17.26 -10.43
C PRO A 332 -0.44 16.43 -9.43
N GLU A 333 -1.12 15.38 -9.88
CA GLU A 333 -1.93 14.55 -9.00
C GLU A 333 -1.09 13.52 -8.22
N GLN A 334 -0.04 12.97 -8.83
CA GLN A 334 0.96 12.18 -8.10
C GLN A 334 1.63 13.04 -7.02
N GLN A 335 2.07 14.26 -7.34
CA GLN A 335 2.66 15.18 -6.36
C GLN A 335 1.66 15.55 -5.26
N PHE A 336 0.40 15.83 -5.59
CA PHE A 336 -0.65 16.07 -4.60
C PHE A 336 -0.77 14.89 -3.61
N LEU A 337 -0.77 13.65 -4.12
CA LEU A 337 -0.80 12.46 -3.28
C LEU A 337 0.41 12.40 -2.34
N LEU A 338 1.62 12.65 -2.86
CA LEU A 338 2.86 12.63 -2.08
C LEU A 338 2.89 13.71 -0.99
N GLU A 339 2.46 14.93 -1.31
CA GLU A 339 2.46 16.06 -0.36
C GLU A 339 1.47 15.86 0.79
N ASN A 340 0.35 15.18 0.53
CA ASN A 340 -0.71 14.97 1.51
C ASN A 340 -0.68 13.60 2.20
N SER A 341 0.28 12.75 1.82
CA SER A 341 0.51 11.43 2.42
C SER A 341 2.01 11.18 2.57
N GLY A 342 2.40 9.96 2.95
CA GLY A 342 3.78 9.51 2.91
C GLY A 342 4.10 8.62 1.71
N TYR A 343 3.16 8.42 0.78
CA TYR A 343 3.35 7.56 -0.38
C TYR A 343 4.51 8.00 -1.28
N ILE A 344 4.97 7.07 -2.13
CA ILE A 344 6.07 7.29 -3.07
C ILE A 344 5.55 7.48 -4.51
N PRO A 345 6.30 8.17 -5.38
CA PRO A 345 5.94 8.28 -6.79
C PRO A 345 5.96 6.89 -7.45
N VAL A 346 4.99 6.62 -8.32
CA VAL A 346 4.89 5.35 -9.04
C VAL A 346 5.59 5.37 -10.40
N THR A 347 5.93 6.56 -10.91
CA THR A 347 6.57 6.77 -12.22
C THR A 347 7.96 7.41 -12.07
N LYS A 348 8.87 7.00 -12.97
CA LYS A 348 10.25 7.51 -13.03
C LYS A 348 10.28 9.02 -13.32
N SER A 349 9.48 9.47 -14.29
CA SER A 349 9.43 10.89 -14.68
C SER A 349 8.97 11.79 -13.53
N THR A 350 7.99 11.36 -12.72
CA THR A 350 7.57 12.12 -11.54
C THR A 350 8.67 12.14 -10.48
N TYR A 351 9.33 11.01 -10.21
CA TYR A 351 10.42 10.94 -9.24
C TYR A 351 11.59 11.84 -9.63
N ASP A 352 12.04 11.75 -10.89
CA ASP A 352 13.14 12.56 -11.42
C ASP A 352 12.83 14.06 -11.35
N ALA A 353 11.61 14.44 -11.69
CA ALA A 353 11.17 15.84 -11.59
C ALA A 353 11.20 16.33 -10.12
N LEU A 354 10.71 15.54 -9.16
CA LEU A 354 10.73 15.88 -7.74
C LEU A 354 12.15 16.00 -7.19
N LEU A 355 13.09 15.13 -7.63
CA LEU A 355 14.50 15.24 -7.30
C LEU A 355 15.09 16.54 -7.85
N ALA A 356 14.85 16.86 -9.12
CA ALA A 356 15.34 18.09 -9.77
C ALA A 356 14.81 19.37 -9.11
N GLU A 357 13.57 19.34 -8.59
CA GLU A 357 12.93 20.44 -7.85
C GLU A 357 13.40 20.56 -6.39
N GLY A 358 14.24 19.62 -5.92
CA GLY A 358 14.70 19.54 -4.54
C GLY A 358 13.58 19.26 -3.54
N PHE A 359 12.57 18.49 -3.94
CA PHE A 359 11.42 18.16 -3.11
C PHE A 359 11.86 17.48 -1.79
N TYR A 360 12.72 16.48 -1.87
CA TYR A 360 13.20 15.70 -0.71
C TYR A 360 14.29 16.42 0.12
N ALA A 361 14.64 17.64 -0.24
CA ALA A 361 15.51 18.50 0.57
C ALA A 361 14.75 19.53 1.41
N LYS A 362 13.40 19.54 1.33
CA LYS A 362 12.52 20.49 1.99
C LYS A 362 11.69 19.80 3.07
N GLU A 363 11.51 20.46 4.22
CA GLU A 363 10.53 20.02 5.21
C GLU A 363 9.09 20.07 4.62
N PRO A 364 8.24 19.12 4.93
CA PRO A 364 8.44 17.95 5.80
C PRO A 364 8.93 16.69 5.04
N PHE A 365 9.50 16.82 3.85
CA PHE A 365 9.78 15.70 2.93
C PHE A 365 11.22 15.18 3.01
N ILE A 366 12.04 15.75 3.90
CA ILE A 366 13.45 15.37 4.07
C ILE A 366 13.57 13.85 4.30
N ASN A 367 14.54 13.23 3.60
CA ASN A 367 14.86 11.81 3.67
C ASN A 367 13.73 10.83 3.28
N ARG A 368 12.58 11.28 2.78
CA ARG A 368 11.49 10.38 2.35
C ARG A 368 11.84 9.56 1.10
N ASP A 369 12.82 10.00 0.31
CA ASP A 369 13.34 9.28 -0.85
C ASP A 369 14.03 7.96 -0.47
N ILE A 370 14.32 7.73 0.81
CA ILE A 370 14.86 6.46 1.31
C ILE A 370 13.96 5.27 0.98
N ALA A 371 12.64 5.48 0.92
CA ALA A 371 11.68 4.47 0.50
C ALA A 371 11.88 4.08 -0.97
N MET A 372 12.16 5.07 -1.85
CA MET A 372 12.51 4.80 -3.24
C MET A 372 13.84 4.08 -3.37
N LYS A 373 14.86 4.49 -2.59
CA LYS A 373 16.16 3.80 -2.54
C LYS A 373 16.01 2.34 -2.13
N SER A 374 15.12 2.03 -1.21
CA SER A 374 14.82 0.64 -0.81
C SER A 374 14.15 -0.14 -1.93
N LEU A 375 13.18 0.45 -2.62
CA LEU A 375 12.46 -0.16 -3.74
C LEU A 375 13.37 -0.44 -4.95
N THR A 376 14.32 0.45 -5.22
CA THR A 376 15.21 0.41 -6.39
C THR A 376 16.63 -0.03 -6.03
N TRP A 377 16.85 -0.69 -4.87
CA TRP A 377 18.16 -1.12 -4.41
C TRP A 377 18.86 -2.06 -5.39
N THR A 378 18.11 -3.01 -5.94
CA THR A 378 18.52 -3.85 -7.07
C THR A 378 17.36 -3.95 -8.05
N GLU A 379 17.63 -4.43 -9.27
CA GLU A 379 16.54 -4.91 -10.12
C GLU A 379 15.84 -6.10 -9.43
N PRO A 380 14.52 -6.23 -9.56
CA PRO A 380 13.78 -7.34 -8.96
C PRO A 380 14.26 -8.70 -9.49
N THR A 381 14.52 -9.62 -8.57
CA THR A 381 14.78 -11.04 -8.88
C THR A 381 13.45 -11.80 -9.01
N GLU A 382 13.52 -13.09 -9.34
CA GLU A 382 12.34 -13.97 -9.33
C GLU A 382 11.65 -14.03 -7.96
N LEU A 383 12.41 -13.91 -6.86
CA LEU A 383 11.87 -13.90 -5.50
C LEU A 383 11.44 -12.51 -5.02
N THR A 384 12.01 -11.42 -5.59
CA THR A 384 11.80 -10.07 -5.08
C THR A 384 10.91 -9.18 -5.97
N ARG A 385 10.29 -9.76 -6.99
CA ARG A 385 9.31 -9.09 -7.86
C ARG A 385 7.91 -8.98 -7.24
N GLY A 386 7.65 -9.66 -6.11
CA GLY A 386 6.39 -9.67 -5.39
C GLY A 386 5.94 -11.06 -4.95
N ILE A 387 4.67 -11.16 -4.57
CA ILE A 387 4.01 -12.40 -4.17
C ILE A 387 2.73 -12.57 -5.00
N ARG A 388 2.53 -13.74 -5.58
CA ARG A 388 1.37 -14.05 -6.42
C ARG A 388 0.70 -15.35 -5.95
N LEU A 389 0.19 -15.30 -4.72
CA LEU A 389 -0.49 -16.41 -4.06
C LEU A 389 -1.99 -16.13 -3.96
N GLY A 390 -2.81 -17.11 -4.29
CA GLY A 390 -4.24 -17.03 -4.08
C GLY A 390 -4.60 -17.11 -2.60
N SER A 391 -5.73 -16.53 -2.23
CA SER A 391 -6.18 -16.44 -0.82
C SER A 391 -5.15 -15.80 0.12
N PHE A 392 -4.28 -14.93 -0.40
CA PHE A 392 -3.16 -14.41 0.38
C PHE A 392 -3.60 -13.49 1.53
N ILE A 393 -4.76 -12.84 1.40
CA ILE A 393 -5.38 -12.09 2.50
C ILE A 393 -5.63 -13.00 3.71
N GLN A 394 -6.16 -14.20 3.48
CA GLN A 394 -6.43 -15.19 4.52
C GLN A 394 -5.13 -15.77 5.09
N ILE A 395 -4.13 -16.02 4.24
CA ILE A 395 -2.80 -16.50 4.67
C ILE A 395 -2.13 -15.48 5.58
N ARG A 396 -2.19 -14.18 5.25
CA ARG A 396 -1.70 -13.11 6.13
C ARG A 396 -2.39 -13.13 7.50
N ALA A 397 -3.71 -13.35 7.53
CA ALA A 397 -4.48 -13.42 8.77
C ALA A 397 -4.09 -14.64 9.63
N GLU A 398 -3.89 -15.82 9.02
CA GLU A 398 -3.40 -17.00 9.73
C GLU A 398 -1.99 -16.79 10.29
N TRP A 399 -1.08 -16.22 9.50
CA TRP A 399 0.27 -15.87 9.96
C TRP A 399 0.20 -14.94 11.17
N LEU A 400 -0.57 -13.86 11.09
CA LEU A 400 -0.70 -12.88 12.17
C LEU A 400 -1.25 -13.50 13.46
N ALA A 401 -2.32 -14.29 13.37
CA ALA A 401 -2.94 -14.93 14.52
C ALA A 401 -1.98 -15.89 15.23
N GLU A 402 -1.22 -16.68 14.48
CA GLU A 402 -0.26 -17.64 15.05
C GLU A 402 0.97 -16.94 15.65
N VAL A 403 1.48 -15.90 15.00
CA VAL A 403 2.58 -15.07 15.53
C VAL A 403 2.15 -14.36 16.81
N GLU A 404 0.97 -13.76 16.86
CA GLU A 404 0.45 -13.14 18.08
C GLU A 404 0.33 -14.14 19.23
N ALA A 405 -0.11 -15.37 18.96
CA ALA A 405 -0.17 -16.44 19.97
C ALA A 405 1.23 -16.82 20.51
N ALA A 406 2.24 -16.87 19.64
CA ALA A 406 3.63 -17.11 20.05
C ALA A 406 4.19 -15.93 20.87
N LEU A 407 3.95 -14.69 20.45
CA LEU A 407 4.40 -13.49 21.18
C LEU A 407 3.69 -13.33 22.52
N ALA A 408 2.49 -13.88 22.67
CA ALA A 408 1.77 -13.99 23.94
C ALA A 408 2.26 -15.16 24.83
N GLY A 409 3.28 -15.92 24.40
CA GLY A 409 3.87 -17.04 25.14
C GLY A 409 3.02 -18.31 25.17
N GLN A 410 2.04 -18.45 24.27
CA GLN A 410 1.16 -19.63 24.20
C GLN A 410 1.81 -20.82 23.50
N LYS A 411 2.80 -20.60 22.66
CA LYS A 411 3.57 -21.58 21.90
C LYS A 411 4.93 -21.03 21.50
N THR A 412 5.83 -21.89 21.01
CA THR A 412 7.08 -21.42 20.41
C THR A 412 6.81 -20.74 19.05
N MET A 413 7.75 -19.91 18.61
CA MET A 413 7.61 -19.26 17.29
C MET A 413 7.65 -20.30 16.16
N GLN A 414 8.48 -21.34 16.26
CA GLN A 414 8.50 -22.42 15.27
C GLN A 414 7.13 -23.12 15.16
N GLU A 415 6.50 -23.48 16.29
CA GLU A 415 5.17 -24.11 16.29
C GLU A 415 4.10 -23.19 15.67
N ALA A 416 4.21 -21.88 15.90
CA ALA A 416 3.31 -20.89 15.29
C ALA A 416 3.47 -20.85 13.78
N LEU A 417 4.71 -20.75 13.29
CA LEU A 417 5.01 -20.70 11.86
C LEU A 417 4.65 -22.00 11.16
N ASP A 418 4.89 -23.17 11.78
CA ASP A 418 4.47 -24.48 11.25
C ASP A 418 2.95 -24.57 11.11
N THR A 419 2.21 -24.07 12.11
CA THR A 419 0.74 -24.03 12.06
C THR A 419 0.24 -23.08 10.96
N ALA A 420 0.85 -21.89 10.85
CA ALA A 420 0.49 -20.92 9.81
C ALA A 420 0.75 -21.45 8.40
N VAL A 421 1.89 -22.14 8.19
CA VAL A 421 2.20 -22.82 6.92
C VAL A 421 1.18 -23.92 6.61
N ALA A 422 0.87 -24.78 7.57
CA ALA A 422 -0.09 -25.86 7.35
C ALA A 422 -1.47 -25.33 6.93
N ARG A 423 -2.00 -24.35 7.66
CA ARG A 423 -3.31 -23.72 7.36
C ARG A 423 -3.28 -22.93 6.07
N GLY A 424 -2.20 -22.19 5.82
CA GLY A 424 -2.02 -21.44 4.58
C GLY A 424 -1.94 -22.35 3.35
N ASN A 425 -1.25 -23.48 3.46
CA ASN A 425 -1.20 -24.49 2.38
C ASN A 425 -2.57 -25.11 2.11
N ASP A 426 -3.43 -25.26 3.11
CA ASP A 426 -4.82 -25.68 2.90
C ASP A 426 -5.63 -24.62 2.15
N GLN A 427 -5.35 -23.31 2.36
CA GLN A 427 -5.95 -22.24 1.57
C GLN A 427 -5.46 -22.28 0.11
N LEU A 428 -4.15 -22.42 -0.11
CA LEU A 428 -3.56 -22.54 -1.46
C LEU A 428 -4.13 -23.73 -2.23
N LYS A 429 -4.26 -24.90 -1.59
CA LYS A 429 -4.88 -26.09 -2.18
C LYS A 429 -6.33 -25.83 -2.64
N ARG A 430 -7.15 -25.22 -1.78
CA ARG A 430 -8.54 -24.89 -2.12
C ARG A 430 -8.60 -23.89 -3.27
N PHE A 431 -7.72 -22.91 -3.27
CA PHE A 431 -7.62 -21.93 -4.35
C PHE A 431 -7.25 -22.60 -5.68
N ALA A 432 -6.21 -23.44 -5.69
CA ALA A 432 -5.79 -24.20 -6.87
C ALA A 432 -6.90 -25.10 -7.42
N GLN A 433 -7.68 -25.75 -6.54
CA GLN A 433 -8.84 -26.56 -6.93
C GLN A 433 -9.96 -25.71 -7.57
N THR A 434 -10.22 -24.52 -7.01
CA THR A 434 -11.22 -23.57 -7.54
C THR A 434 -10.87 -23.11 -8.95
N TYR A 435 -9.60 -22.93 -9.21
CA TYR A 435 -9.08 -22.42 -10.49
C TYR A 435 -8.34 -23.51 -11.30
N GLN A 436 -8.72 -24.77 -11.13
CA GLN A 436 -8.09 -25.89 -11.85
C GLN A 436 -8.10 -25.66 -13.37
N GLY A 437 -6.94 -25.81 -13.99
CA GLY A 437 -6.75 -25.60 -15.43
C GLY A 437 -6.54 -24.14 -15.85
N LYS A 438 -6.57 -23.20 -14.90
CA LYS A 438 -6.15 -21.81 -15.12
C LYS A 438 -4.69 -21.62 -14.68
N SER A 439 -4.06 -20.58 -15.21
CA SER A 439 -2.73 -20.10 -14.79
C SER A 439 -2.81 -18.60 -14.57
N PHE A 440 -1.90 -18.05 -13.82
CA PHE A 440 -1.73 -16.60 -13.79
C PHE A 440 -1.34 -16.08 -15.17
N PRO A 441 -1.95 -14.99 -15.63
CA PRO A 441 -1.71 -14.42 -16.95
C PRO A 441 -0.33 -13.78 -17.06
#